data_d4854ec8b166066d27b74099bfaf226d
#
_entry.id   d4854ec8b166066d27b74099bfaf226d
#
_cell.length_a   1.000
_cell.length_b   1.000
_cell.length_c   1.000
_cell.angle_alpha   90.00
_cell.angle_beta   90.00
_cell.angle_gamma   90.00
#
_symmetry.space_group_name_H-M   'P 1'
#
loop_
_entity.id
_entity.type
_entity.pdbx_description
1 polymer ?
#
loop_
_entity_poly.entity_id
_entity_poly.type
_entity_poly.pdbx_seq_one_letter_code
_entity_poly.pdbx_strand_id
1 'polypeptide(L)'
;ILKYNTSNFYNWHVDDGFTTPRTLSCIYFVNDNYKGGNLCFRNPDTTNEHSIEKKSNRLIIWPSSFLYPHTVKPVLEGERLSVVAWAR
;
A
#
# COMPACT_ATOMS: atom_id res chain seq x y z
N ILE A 1 -9.17 8.93 4.92
CA ILE A 1 -8.35 9.23 3.73
C ILE A 1 -6.92 9.46 4.17
N LEU A 2 -6.00 8.79 3.50
CA LEU A 2 -4.57 9.03 3.65
C LEU A 2 -4.09 9.95 2.54
N LYS A 3 -3.26 10.90 2.93
CA LYS A 3 -2.67 11.88 2.02
C LYS A 3 -1.15 11.80 2.13
N TYR A 4 -0.49 11.48 1.02
CA TYR A 4 0.96 11.46 0.94
C TYR A 4 1.41 12.60 0.04
N ASN A 5 2.19 13.51 0.61
CA ASN A 5 2.86 14.58 -0.12
C ASN A 5 4.24 14.12 -0.59
N THR A 6 4.92 14.95 -1.34
CA THR A 6 6.29 14.67 -1.81
C THR A 6 7.17 14.22 -0.64
N SER A 7 7.94 13.15 -0.86
CA SER A 7 8.83 12.48 0.10
C SER A 7 8.11 11.60 1.13
N ASN A 8 6.80 11.63 1.26
CA ASN A 8 6.10 10.73 2.16
C ASN A 8 6.13 9.31 1.61
N PHE A 9 6.23 8.33 2.51
CA PHE A 9 6.33 6.91 2.18
C PHE A 9 5.89 6.06 3.37
N TYR A 10 5.78 4.76 3.14
CA TYR A 10 5.55 3.79 4.20
C TYR A 10 6.48 2.60 3.97
N ASN A 11 7.30 2.29 4.95
CA ASN A 11 8.29 1.20 4.85
C ASN A 11 7.63 -0.16 4.68
N TRP A 12 8.42 -1.16 4.26
CA TRP A 12 7.98 -2.54 4.18
C TRP A 12 7.38 -3.00 5.50
N HIS A 13 6.19 -3.58 5.44
CA HIS A 13 5.47 -4.07 6.62
C HIS A 13 4.41 -5.09 6.21
N VAL A 14 3.85 -5.77 7.22
CA VAL A 14 2.63 -6.56 7.08
C VAL A 14 1.57 -5.96 7.99
N ASP A 15 0.30 -6.14 7.63
CA ASP A 15 -0.79 -5.48 8.33
C ASP A 15 -1.27 -6.24 9.55
N ASP A 16 -1.19 -7.58 9.53
CA ASP A 16 -1.60 -8.39 10.66
C ASP A 16 -0.57 -8.32 11.77
N GLY A 17 -1.03 -8.25 13.01
CA GLY A 17 -0.15 -8.21 14.17
C GLY A 17 -0.81 -8.79 15.39
N PHE A 18 0.02 -9.14 16.39
CA PHE A 18 -0.45 -9.76 17.62
C PHE A 18 -1.40 -8.84 18.40
N THR A 19 -1.07 -7.55 18.48
CA THR A 19 -1.88 -6.57 19.21
C THR A 19 -3.00 -5.96 18.38
N THR A 20 -2.91 -6.06 17.06
CA THR A 20 -3.91 -5.52 16.13
C THR A 20 -4.17 -6.56 15.04
N PRO A 21 -4.93 -7.62 15.35
CA PRO A 21 -5.18 -8.68 14.37
C PRO A 21 -6.03 -8.17 13.22
N ARG A 22 -5.61 -8.52 11.99
CA ARG A 22 -6.31 -8.17 10.76
C ARG A 22 -6.29 -9.35 9.82
N THR A 23 -7.41 -9.60 9.13
CA THR A 23 -7.55 -10.71 8.19
C THR A 23 -7.45 -10.23 6.74
N LEU A 24 -8.11 -9.13 6.42
CA LEU A 24 -8.11 -8.55 5.09
C LEU A 24 -7.69 -7.09 5.14
N SER A 25 -6.91 -6.71 4.17
CA SER A 25 -6.52 -5.33 3.94
C SER A 25 -7.07 -4.88 2.59
N CYS A 26 -7.46 -3.63 2.50
CA CYS A 26 -7.82 -3.05 1.21
C CYS A 26 -7.38 -1.60 1.12
N ILE A 27 -7.13 -1.17 -0.10
CA ILE A 27 -6.82 0.20 -0.42
C ILE A 27 -7.58 0.62 -1.67
N TYR A 28 -8.16 1.79 -1.61
CA TYR A 28 -8.84 2.42 -2.73
C TYR A 28 -8.02 3.63 -3.19
N PHE A 29 -7.63 3.65 -4.45
CA PHE A 29 -6.88 4.75 -5.03
C PHE A 29 -7.85 5.86 -5.44
N VAL A 30 -7.76 6.99 -4.76
CA VAL A 30 -8.60 8.16 -5.09
C VAL A 30 -8.11 8.83 -6.36
N ASN A 31 -6.77 8.93 -6.52
CA ASN A 31 -6.18 9.60 -7.67
C ASN A 31 -4.98 8.83 -8.21
N ASP A 32 -4.52 9.22 -9.39
CA ASP A 32 -3.34 8.63 -10.03
C ASP A 32 -2.44 9.70 -10.67
N ASN A 33 -2.72 10.98 -10.45
CA ASN A 33 -2.00 12.11 -11.07
C ASN A 33 -0.79 12.55 -10.26
N TYR A 34 0.03 11.59 -9.82
CA TYR A 34 1.27 11.85 -9.07
C TYR A 34 2.36 10.93 -9.59
N LYS A 35 3.62 11.25 -9.27
CA LYS A 35 4.79 10.43 -9.61
C LYS A 35 5.34 9.78 -8.36
N GLY A 36 5.85 8.54 -8.51
CA GLY A 36 6.29 7.75 -7.37
C GLY A 36 5.10 7.27 -6.55
N GLY A 37 5.30 7.04 -5.26
CA GLY A 37 4.23 6.65 -4.36
C GLY A 37 3.60 5.31 -4.71
N ASN A 38 4.30 4.43 -5.41
CA ASN A 38 3.75 3.16 -5.84
C ASN A 38 3.57 2.21 -4.66
N LEU A 39 2.43 1.53 -4.64
CA LEU A 39 2.21 0.40 -3.75
C LEU A 39 2.93 -0.81 -4.34
N CYS A 40 3.84 -1.40 -3.56
CA CYS A 40 4.65 -2.54 -4.00
C CYS A 40 4.50 -3.69 -3.02
N PHE A 41 4.44 -4.89 -3.55
CA PHE A 41 4.43 -6.14 -2.78
C PHE A 41 5.68 -6.94 -3.09
N ARG A 42 6.04 -7.84 -2.19
CA ARG A 42 7.13 -8.79 -2.43
C ARG A 42 6.81 -10.12 -1.72
N ASN A 43 7.45 -11.21 -2.17
CA ASN A 43 7.44 -12.46 -1.43
C ASN A 43 8.27 -12.32 -0.14
N PRO A 44 7.86 -12.94 0.98
CA PRO A 44 8.60 -12.78 2.25
C PRO A 44 10.03 -13.29 2.19
N ASP A 45 10.31 -14.27 1.35
CA ASP A 45 11.60 -14.94 1.24
C ASP A 45 12.47 -14.42 0.11
N THR A 46 12.04 -13.40 -0.61
CA THR A 46 12.78 -12.86 -1.75
C THR A 46 12.76 -11.34 -1.72
N THR A 47 13.61 -10.75 -2.57
CA THR A 47 13.62 -9.30 -2.77
C THR A 47 12.89 -8.87 -4.03
N ASN A 48 12.22 -9.82 -4.72
CA ASN A 48 11.47 -9.50 -5.93
C ASN A 48 10.24 -8.68 -5.58
N GLU A 49 10.14 -7.51 -6.17
CA GLU A 49 9.04 -6.58 -5.93
C GLU A 49 8.06 -6.59 -7.10
N HIS A 50 6.78 -6.42 -6.76
CA HIS A 50 5.71 -6.27 -7.72
C HIS A 50 5.02 -4.93 -7.46
N SER A 51 5.16 -4.00 -8.40
CA SER A 51 4.52 -2.70 -8.30
C SER A 51 3.10 -2.78 -8.84
N ILE A 52 2.14 -2.25 -8.08
CA ILE A 52 0.76 -2.15 -8.52
C ILE A 52 0.62 -0.88 -9.34
N GLU A 53 0.11 -1.03 -10.56
CA GLU A 53 -0.15 0.13 -11.41
C GLU A 53 -1.17 1.05 -10.73
N LYS A 54 -0.80 2.32 -10.56
CA LYS A 54 -1.72 3.30 -10.00
C LYS A 54 -2.81 3.64 -11.03
N LYS A 55 -4.03 3.69 -10.53
CA LYS A 55 -5.18 4.05 -11.36
C LYS A 55 -6.29 4.57 -10.46
N SER A 56 -6.80 5.74 -10.77
CA SER A 56 -7.94 6.31 -10.05
C SER A 56 -9.12 5.34 -10.04
N ASN A 57 -9.79 5.24 -8.92
CA ASN A 57 -10.93 4.34 -8.68
C ASN A 57 -10.57 2.85 -8.68
N ARG A 58 -9.31 2.51 -8.45
CA ARG A 58 -8.89 1.10 -8.32
C ARG A 58 -8.95 0.69 -6.87
N LEU A 59 -9.55 -0.47 -6.61
CA LEU A 59 -9.58 -1.11 -5.30
C LEU A 59 -8.68 -2.34 -5.32
N ILE A 60 -7.76 -2.42 -4.36
CA ILE A 60 -6.88 -3.57 -4.17
C ILE A 60 -7.23 -4.21 -2.83
N ILE A 61 -7.40 -5.53 -2.82
CA ILE A 61 -7.69 -6.30 -1.60
C ILE A 61 -6.64 -7.41 -1.50
N TRP A 62 -6.11 -7.61 -0.29
CA TRP A 62 -5.16 -8.70 -0.04
C TRP A 62 -5.29 -9.22 1.39
N PRO A 63 -4.91 -10.51 1.62
CA PRO A 63 -4.83 -11.01 2.99
C PRO A 63 -3.79 -10.24 3.78
N SER A 64 -4.09 -9.89 5.03
CA SER A 64 -3.20 -9.09 5.87
C SER A 64 -1.98 -9.85 6.38
N SER A 65 -1.83 -11.12 6.05
CA SER A 65 -0.83 -12.04 6.61
C SER A 65 0.61 -11.66 6.25
N PHE A 66 1.57 -12.31 6.95
CA PHE A 66 3.00 -12.12 6.70
C PHE A 66 3.44 -12.52 5.28
N LEU A 67 2.59 -13.23 4.53
CA LEU A 67 2.89 -13.61 3.15
C LEU A 67 2.79 -12.43 2.18
N TYR A 68 2.27 -11.28 2.62
CA TYR A 68 2.04 -10.10 1.78
C TYR A 68 2.71 -8.85 2.33
N PRO A 69 4.06 -8.86 2.48
CA PRO A 69 4.76 -7.62 2.83
C PRO A 69 4.58 -6.59 1.71
N HIS A 70 4.39 -5.37 2.10
CA HIS A 70 4.17 -4.29 1.13
C HIS A 70 4.75 -2.98 1.63
N THR A 71 4.90 -2.04 0.71
CA THR A 71 5.44 -0.71 0.98
C THR A 71 4.77 0.30 0.07
N VAL A 72 4.77 1.55 0.48
CA VAL A 72 4.45 2.67 -0.39
C VAL A 72 5.74 3.42 -0.63
N LYS A 73 6.23 3.43 -1.86
CA LYS A 73 7.46 4.12 -2.24
C LYS A 73 7.27 5.63 -2.08
N PRO A 74 8.35 6.40 -1.91
CA PRO A 74 8.22 7.85 -1.75
C PRO A 74 7.49 8.50 -2.93
N VAL A 75 6.63 9.44 -2.63
CA VAL A 75 6.00 10.29 -3.64
C VAL A 75 7.06 11.26 -4.14
N LEU A 76 7.25 11.30 -5.46
CA LEU A 76 8.27 12.14 -6.08
C LEU A 76 7.71 13.48 -6.53
N GLU A 77 6.45 13.50 -6.93
CA GLU A 77 5.79 14.70 -7.41
C GLU A 77 4.29 14.56 -7.24
N GLY A 78 3.63 15.62 -6.78
CA GLY A 78 2.19 15.64 -6.60
C GLY A 78 1.75 15.13 -5.24
N GLU A 79 0.50 14.74 -5.15
CA GLU A 79 -0.15 14.33 -3.91
C GLU A 79 -0.89 13.03 -4.15
N ARG A 80 -0.62 12.04 -3.29
CA ARG A 80 -1.25 10.72 -3.36
C ARG A 80 -2.38 10.65 -2.34
N LEU A 81 -3.58 10.34 -2.82
CA LEU A 81 -4.77 10.19 -1.96
C LEU A 81 -5.29 8.76 -2.05
N SER A 82 -5.54 8.17 -0.90
CA SER A 82 -6.08 6.82 -0.83
C SER A 82 -6.95 6.63 0.40
N VAL A 83 -7.79 5.61 0.38
CA VAL A 83 -8.58 5.17 1.51
C VAL A 83 -8.16 3.75 1.85
N VAL A 84 -7.80 3.49 3.11
CA VAL A 84 -7.41 2.17 3.57
C VAL A 84 -8.44 1.66 4.56
N ALA A 85 -8.64 0.35 4.58
CA ALA A 85 -9.54 -0.30 5.52
C ALA A 85 -9.04 -1.72 5.79
N TRP A 86 -9.42 -2.24 6.94
CA TRP A 86 -9.07 -3.60 7.36
C TRP A 86 -10.29 -4.29 7.94
N ALA A 87 -10.33 -5.61 7.76
CA ALA A 87 -11.28 -6.49 8.44
C ALA A 87 -10.50 -7.43 9.36
N ARG A 88 -11.13 -7.81 10.44
CA ARG A 88 -10.60 -8.84 11.35
C ARG A 88 -11.02 -10.22 10.94
#